data_e5a601a37a7df24bb8b02826fce9a759
#
_entry.id   e5a601a37a7df24bb8b02826fce9a759
#
_cell.length_a   1.000
_cell.length_b   1.000
_cell.length_c   1.000
_cell.angle_alpha   90.00
_cell.angle_beta   90.00
_cell.angle_gamma   90.00
#
_symmetry.space_group_name_H-M   'P 1'
#
loop_
_entity.id
_entity.type
_entity.pdbx_description
1 polymer ?
#
loop_
_entity_poly.entity_id
_entity_poly.type
_entity_poly.pdbx_seq_one_letter_code
_entity_poly.pdbx_strand_id
1 'polypeptide(L)'
;MIIQLKPTISPKSRANLDSIIAEIGYKSLEVKTQFQNYLVATGTNDFDIRRIGSLKGIKDIHRVTDDYKLVSRKWKLNRTKIYLGDDVYIGGNKLSIMAGPCSIESEEQIENTVAFLLANG
;
A
#
# COMPACT_ATOMS: atom_id res chain seq x y z
N MET A 1 -12.10 -0.32 -7.81
CA MET A 1 -11.17 0.67 -8.39
C MET A 1 -10.24 1.22 -7.33
N ILE A 2 -9.08 1.72 -7.73
CA ILE A 2 -8.11 2.35 -6.84
C ILE A 2 -7.87 3.76 -7.35
N ILE A 3 -8.04 4.75 -6.47
CA ILE A 3 -7.92 6.17 -6.78
C ILE A 3 -6.71 6.70 -6.01
N GLN A 4 -5.74 7.23 -6.72
CA GLN A 4 -4.59 7.89 -6.14
C GLN A 4 -4.91 9.36 -5.90
N LEU A 5 -4.80 9.80 -4.65
CA LEU A 5 -5.07 11.17 -4.28
C LEU A 5 -3.82 12.04 -4.39
N LYS A 6 -3.97 13.30 -4.76
CA LYS A 6 -2.89 14.29 -4.63
C LYS A 6 -2.68 14.62 -3.15
N PRO A 7 -1.44 14.85 -2.69
CA PRO A 7 -1.19 15.24 -1.30
C PRO A 7 -1.93 16.52 -0.89
N THR A 8 -2.21 17.38 -1.86
CA THR A 8 -2.85 18.69 -1.69
C THR A 8 -4.36 18.67 -1.94
N ILE A 9 -5.02 17.50 -1.88
CA ILE A 9 -6.47 17.43 -2.07
C ILE A 9 -7.19 18.25 -0.98
N SER A 10 -8.07 19.17 -1.41
CA SER A 10 -8.84 19.99 -0.45
C SER A 10 -9.95 19.17 0.21
N PRO A 11 -10.37 19.51 1.46
CA PRO A 11 -11.48 18.83 2.13
C PRO A 11 -12.77 18.86 1.29
N LYS A 12 -13.02 19.96 0.58
CA LYS A 12 -14.18 20.09 -0.30
C LYS A 12 -14.12 19.14 -1.49
N SER A 13 -12.94 18.99 -2.11
CA SER A 13 -12.75 18.06 -3.25
C SER A 13 -12.84 16.62 -2.78
N ARG A 14 -12.38 16.33 -1.56
CA ARG A 14 -12.49 15.00 -0.94
C ARG A 14 -13.95 14.64 -0.67
N ALA A 15 -14.72 15.53 -0.05
CA ALA A 15 -16.14 15.29 0.24
C ALA A 15 -16.95 15.09 -1.06
N ASN A 16 -16.66 15.85 -2.11
CA ASN A 16 -17.29 15.67 -3.41
C ASN A 16 -16.97 14.30 -4.03
N LEU A 17 -15.71 13.85 -3.92
CA LEU A 17 -15.30 12.51 -4.38
C LEU A 17 -16.05 11.40 -3.63
N ASP A 18 -16.13 11.49 -2.29
CA ASP A 18 -16.82 10.51 -1.46
C ASP A 18 -18.32 10.46 -1.79
N SER A 19 -18.95 11.62 -2.05
CA SER A 19 -20.35 11.70 -2.47
C SER A 19 -20.58 11.00 -3.82
N ILE A 20 -19.72 11.24 -4.81
CA ILE A 20 -19.82 10.61 -6.13
C ILE A 20 -19.61 9.09 -6.03
N ILE A 21 -18.67 8.64 -5.20
CA ILE A 21 -18.41 7.21 -4.96
C ILE A 21 -19.65 6.54 -4.36
N ALA A 22 -20.29 7.19 -3.39
CA ALA A 22 -21.52 6.69 -2.78
C ALA A 22 -22.69 6.68 -3.76
N GLU A 23 -22.85 7.73 -4.59
CA GLU A 23 -23.90 7.84 -5.62
C GLU A 23 -23.85 6.68 -6.62
N ILE A 24 -22.64 6.24 -7.03
CA ILE A 24 -22.49 5.09 -7.94
C ILE A 24 -22.61 3.74 -7.20
N GLY A 25 -22.93 3.73 -5.90
CA GLY A 25 -23.13 2.52 -5.10
C GLY A 25 -21.84 1.82 -4.67
N TYR A 26 -20.71 2.55 -4.63
CA TYR A 26 -19.44 2.01 -4.18
C TYR A 26 -19.17 2.35 -2.71
N LYS A 27 -18.50 1.43 -2.01
CA LYS A 27 -17.93 1.69 -0.68
C LYS A 27 -16.47 2.03 -0.84
N SER A 28 -15.98 3.04 -0.12
CA SER A 28 -14.60 3.47 -0.15
C SER A 28 -13.87 3.19 1.16
N LEU A 29 -12.61 2.80 1.04
CA LEU A 29 -11.66 2.64 2.14
C LEU A 29 -10.42 3.46 1.84
N GLU A 30 -10.02 4.33 2.77
CA GLU A 30 -8.78 5.09 2.64
C GLU A 30 -7.60 4.23 3.09
N VAL A 31 -6.57 4.19 2.25
CA VAL A 31 -5.31 3.52 2.52
C VAL A 31 -4.20 4.56 2.46
N LYS A 32 -3.60 4.85 3.61
CA LYS A 32 -2.46 5.75 3.74
C LYS A 32 -1.18 4.92 3.71
N THR A 33 -0.28 5.27 2.81
CA THR A 33 1.07 4.72 2.77
C THR A 33 2.08 5.79 3.15
N GLN A 34 3.32 5.42 3.39
CA GLN A 34 4.39 6.37 3.71
C GLN A 34 4.59 7.46 2.63
N PHE A 35 4.18 7.19 1.39
CA PHE A 35 4.43 8.08 0.26
C PHE A 35 3.18 8.72 -0.32
N GLN A 36 2.01 8.08 -0.19
CA GLN A 36 0.80 8.52 -0.89
C GLN A 36 -0.48 8.03 -0.22
N ASN A 37 -1.58 8.76 -0.46
CA ASN A 37 -2.90 8.38 -0.03
C ASN A 37 -3.69 7.79 -1.20
N TYR A 38 -4.34 6.69 -0.95
CA TYR A 38 -5.19 5.99 -1.90
C TYR A 38 -6.59 5.83 -1.34
N LEU A 39 -7.57 5.83 -2.24
CA LEU A 39 -8.93 5.46 -1.93
C LEU A 39 -9.26 4.17 -2.71
N VAL A 40 -9.50 3.10 -2.00
CA VAL A 40 -9.94 1.84 -2.61
C VAL A 40 -11.45 1.81 -2.57
N ALA A 41 -12.06 1.85 -3.76
CA ALA A 41 -13.52 1.80 -3.88
C ALA A 41 -13.95 0.44 -4.45
N THR A 42 -14.85 -0.22 -3.74
CA THR A 42 -15.39 -1.54 -4.05
C THR A 42 -16.87 -1.44 -4.35
N GLY A 43 -17.31 -2.05 -5.42
CA GLY A 43 -18.69 -2.10 -5.88
C GLY A 43 -18.79 -2.91 -7.16
N THR A 44 -19.99 -3.30 -7.54
CA THR A 44 -20.28 -4.14 -8.71
C THR A 44 -20.87 -3.35 -9.87
N ASN A 45 -21.34 -2.13 -9.65
CA ASN A 45 -21.97 -1.32 -10.69
C ASN A 45 -20.97 -0.90 -11.75
N ASP A 46 -21.34 -0.95 -12.99
CA ASP A 46 -20.53 -0.39 -14.06
C ASP A 46 -20.75 1.13 -14.15
N PHE A 47 -19.66 1.88 -14.33
CA PHE A 47 -19.72 3.34 -14.46
C PHE A 47 -18.53 3.84 -15.29
N ASP A 48 -18.66 5.05 -15.82
CA ASP A 48 -17.57 5.68 -16.55
C ASP A 48 -16.50 6.23 -15.58
N ILE A 49 -15.33 5.56 -15.59
CA ILE A 49 -14.18 5.92 -14.76
C ILE A 49 -13.69 7.36 -14.97
N ARG A 50 -13.96 7.94 -16.14
CA ARG A 50 -13.58 9.33 -16.49
C ARG A 50 -14.28 10.35 -15.61
N ARG A 51 -15.51 10.07 -15.15
CA ARG A 51 -16.26 10.95 -14.24
C ARG A 51 -15.50 11.19 -12.94
N ILE A 52 -14.80 10.18 -12.44
CA ILE A 52 -13.99 10.30 -11.22
C ILE A 52 -12.60 10.85 -11.55
N GLY A 53 -11.97 10.35 -12.62
CA GLY A 53 -10.61 10.76 -12.99
C GLY A 53 -10.46 12.27 -13.31
N SER A 54 -11.52 12.93 -13.75
CA SER A 54 -11.54 14.37 -14.04
C SER A 54 -11.68 15.26 -12.80
N LEU A 55 -11.94 14.71 -11.61
CA LEU A 55 -12.17 15.50 -10.41
C LEU A 55 -10.86 16.12 -9.88
N LYS A 56 -10.99 17.34 -9.32
CA LYS A 56 -9.86 18.04 -8.69
C LYS A 56 -9.34 17.24 -7.49
N GLY A 57 -8.03 17.06 -7.41
CA GLY A 57 -7.40 16.34 -6.30
C GLY A 57 -7.14 14.86 -6.57
N ILE A 58 -7.57 14.33 -7.70
CA ILE A 58 -7.20 13.01 -8.19
C ILE A 58 -5.85 13.11 -8.93
N LYS A 59 -4.94 12.21 -8.64
CA LYS A 59 -3.68 12.08 -9.38
C LYS A 59 -3.80 11.03 -10.46
N ASP A 60 -4.39 9.89 -10.12
CA ASP A 60 -4.58 8.79 -11.04
C ASP A 60 -5.73 7.89 -10.58
N ILE A 61 -6.30 7.11 -11.48
CA ILE A 61 -7.38 6.18 -11.20
C ILE A 61 -7.21 4.88 -12.01
N HIS A 62 -7.31 3.75 -11.34
CA HIS A 62 -7.17 2.44 -11.95
C HIS A 62 -8.37 1.55 -11.65
N ARG A 63 -8.92 0.94 -12.69
CA ARG A 63 -9.88 -0.16 -12.54
C ARG A 63 -9.10 -1.44 -12.28
N VAL A 64 -9.30 -2.04 -11.13
CA VAL A 64 -8.72 -3.33 -10.77
C VAL A 64 -9.83 -4.34 -10.62
N THR A 65 -9.79 -5.37 -11.43
CA THR A 65 -10.77 -6.48 -11.45
C THR A 65 -10.34 -7.64 -10.57
N ASP A 66 -9.09 -7.68 -10.14
CA ASP A 66 -8.56 -8.77 -9.32
C ASP A 66 -9.13 -8.72 -7.89
N ASP A 67 -9.34 -9.89 -7.28
CA ASP A 67 -9.86 -10.02 -5.91
C ASP A 67 -8.88 -9.48 -4.85
N TYR A 68 -7.57 -9.45 -5.17
CA TYR A 68 -6.48 -8.95 -4.31
C TYR A 68 -6.03 -7.52 -4.67
N LYS A 69 -6.97 -6.60 -4.82
CA LYS A 69 -6.72 -5.22 -5.28
C LYS A 69 -5.61 -4.50 -4.52
N LEU A 70 -5.53 -4.64 -3.19
CA LEU A 70 -4.57 -3.91 -2.35
C LEU A 70 -3.12 -4.34 -2.57
N VAL A 71 -2.88 -5.58 -2.98
CA VAL A 71 -1.53 -6.13 -3.19
C VAL A 71 -1.17 -6.30 -4.66
N SER A 72 -2.13 -6.02 -5.57
CA SER A 72 -1.91 -6.16 -7.01
C SER A 72 -0.88 -5.15 -7.53
N ARG A 73 0.04 -5.63 -8.35
CA ARG A 73 1.03 -4.79 -9.03
C ARG A 73 0.46 -4.00 -10.22
N LYS A 74 -0.76 -4.28 -10.65
CA LYS A 74 -1.38 -3.61 -11.81
C LYS A 74 -1.57 -2.11 -11.60
N TRP A 75 -1.69 -1.66 -10.36
CA TRP A 75 -1.86 -0.25 -10.02
C TRP A 75 -0.63 0.36 -9.34
N LYS A 76 0.34 -0.45 -8.91
CA LYS A 76 1.55 0.01 -8.22
C LYS A 76 2.77 -0.22 -9.09
N LEU A 77 3.16 0.78 -9.85
CA LEU A 77 4.30 0.71 -10.77
C LEU A 77 5.63 0.52 -10.02
N ASN A 78 5.78 1.16 -8.87
CA ASN A 78 6.98 1.06 -8.06
C ASN A 78 6.90 -0.12 -7.09
N ARG A 79 8.02 -0.82 -6.88
CA ARG A 79 8.14 -1.86 -5.86
C ARG A 79 7.92 -1.25 -4.47
N THR A 80 7.23 -1.98 -3.59
CA THR A 80 7.13 -1.61 -2.19
C THR A 80 8.50 -1.76 -1.55
N LYS A 81 8.96 -0.71 -0.88
CA LYS A 81 10.13 -0.77 0.00
C LYS A 81 9.65 -0.59 1.43
N ILE A 82 10.06 -1.47 2.30
CA ILE A 82 9.77 -1.41 3.73
C ILE A 82 11.08 -1.10 4.44
N TYR A 83 11.12 0.01 5.13
CA TYR A 83 12.26 0.43 5.92
C TYR A 83 12.15 -0.18 7.31
N LEU A 84 13.21 -0.86 7.76
CA LEU A 84 13.28 -1.53 9.06
C LEU A 84 14.12 -0.78 10.10
N GLY A 85 14.86 0.23 9.69
CA GLY A 85 15.84 0.97 10.51
C GLY A 85 17.26 0.74 9.99
N ASP A 86 18.22 1.55 10.44
CA ASP A 86 19.67 1.40 10.18
C ASP A 86 20.05 1.07 8.73
N ASP A 87 19.41 1.76 7.78
CA ASP A 87 19.58 1.55 6.32
C ASP A 87 19.20 0.15 5.80
N VAL A 88 18.45 -0.62 6.58
CA VAL A 88 17.90 -1.91 6.18
C VAL A 88 16.54 -1.76 5.52
N TYR A 89 16.39 -2.34 4.32
CA TYR A 89 15.16 -2.28 3.52
C TYR A 89 14.78 -3.65 3.00
N ILE A 90 13.50 -3.98 3.04
CA ILE A 90 12.93 -5.11 2.30
C ILE A 90 12.32 -4.58 1.00
N GLY A 91 12.49 -5.29 -0.11
CA GLY A 91 11.91 -4.95 -1.42
C GLY A 91 12.72 -3.93 -2.24
N GLY A 92 13.97 -3.67 -1.87
CA GLY A 92 14.93 -2.88 -2.65
C GLY A 92 15.65 -3.70 -3.72
N ASN A 93 16.85 -3.23 -4.10
CA ASN A 93 17.74 -3.93 -5.04
C ASN A 93 18.72 -4.88 -4.32
N LYS A 94 18.79 -4.81 -2.99
CA LYS A 94 19.61 -5.70 -2.17
C LYS A 94 18.78 -6.91 -1.78
N LEU A 95 19.43 -8.07 -1.72
CA LEU A 95 18.85 -9.27 -1.12
C LEU A 95 18.77 -9.08 0.40
N SER A 96 17.58 -9.27 0.95
CA SER A 96 17.39 -9.27 2.40
C SER A 96 17.31 -10.71 2.88
N ILE A 97 18.18 -11.08 3.79
CA ILE A 97 18.20 -12.41 4.43
C ILE A 97 17.58 -12.26 5.80
N MET A 98 16.60 -13.13 6.10
CA MET A 98 16.01 -13.26 7.42
C MET A 98 16.42 -14.62 7.96
N ALA A 99 17.16 -14.62 9.06
CA ALA A 99 17.65 -15.84 9.67
C ALA A 99 17.39 -15.83 11.19
N GLY A 100 17.06 -16.98 11.73
CA GLY A 100 16.79 -17.16 13.15
C GLY A 100 16.20 -18.53 13.45
N PRO A 101 15.94 -18.86 14.72
CA PRO A 101 15.31 -20.13 15.09
C PRO A 101 13.83 -20.14 14.71
N CYS A 102 13.24 -21.32 14.53
CA CYS A 102 11.81 -21.50 14.25
C CYS A 102 10.91 -21.02 15.41
N SER A 103 11.40 -21.18 16.65
CA SER A 103 10.75 -20.70 17.87
C SER A 103 11.81 -20.15 18.83
N ILE A 104 11.41 -19.15 19.60
CA ILE A 104 12.24 -18.60 20.67
C ILE A 104 11.91 -19.38 21.94
N GLU A 105 12.87 -20.19 22.41
CA GLU A 105 12.70 -21.06 23.59
C GLU A 105 13.43 -20.51 24.82
N SER A 106 14.48 -19.70 24.60
CA SER A 106 15.22 -19.04 25.66
C SER A 106 15.95 -17.79 25.16
N GLU A 107 16.31 -16.91 26.10
CA GLU A 107 17.12 -15.72 25.84
C GLU A 107 18.51 -16.11 25.32
N GLU A 108 19.13 -17.11 25.98
CA GLU A 108 20.44 -17.64 25.59
C GLU A 108 20.45 -18.16 24.15
N GLN A 109 19.38 -18.84 23.71
CA GLN A 109 19.26 -19.32 22.33
C GLN A 109 19.32 -18.15 21.33
N ILE A 110 18.58 -17.05 21.61
CA ILE A 110 18.56 -15.88 20.73
C ILE A 110 19.90 -15.18 20.73
N GLU A 111 20.50 -14.95 21.87
CA GLU A 111 21.81 -14.29 21.99
C GLU A 111 22.88 -15.05 21.22
N ASN A 112 22.97 -16.39 21.40
CA ASN A 112 23.88 -17.23 20.64
C ASN A 112 23.62 -17.20 19.13
N THR A 113 22.38 -17.23 18.74
CA THR A 113 22.00 -17.15 17.30
C THR A 113 22.40 -15.81 16.69
N VAL A 114 22.13 -14.69 17.36
CA VAL A 114 22.50 -13.35 16.91
C VAL A 114 24.03 -13.21 16.84
N ALA A 115 24.75 -13.66 17.86
CA ALA A 115 26.21 -13.63 17.90
C ALA A 115 26.81 -14.43 16.72
N PHE A 116 26.28 -15.64 16.47
CA PHE A 116 26.72 -16.47 15.33
C PHE A 116 26.47 -15.77 13.98
N LEU A 117 25.29 -15.19 13.77
CA LEU A 117 24.95 -14.49 12.52
C LEU A 117 25.86 -13.27 12.30
N LEU A 118 26.09 -12.47 13.34
CA LEU A 118 26.97 -11.31 13.26
C LEU A 118 28.43 -11.67 12.97
N ALA A 119 28.89 -12.81 13.46
CA ALA A 119 30.26 -13.28 13.23
C ALA A 119 30.49 -13.84 11.82
N ASN A 120 29.43 -14.27 11.14
CA ASN A 120 29.53 -14.91 9.82
C ASN A 120 29.00 -14.06 8.65
N GLY A 121 28.55 -12.82 8.88
CA GLY A 121 28.13 -11.84 7.87
C GLY A 121 26.68 -11.94 7.51
#